data_e7e54cc11232b38adedd9ac640f7d0d0
#
_entry.id   e7e54cc11232b38adedd9ac640f7d0d0
#
_cell.length_a   1.000
_cell.length_b   1.000
_cell.length_c   1.000
_cell.angle_alpha   90.00
_cell.angle_beta   90.00
_cell.angle_gamma   90.00
#
_symmetry.space_group_name_H-M   'P 1'
#
loop_
_entity.id
_entity.type
_entity.pdbx_description
1 polymer ?
#
loop_
_entity_poly.entity_id
_entity_poly.type
_entity_poly.pdbx_seq_one_letter_code
_entity_poly.pdbx_strand_id
1 'polypeptide(L)'
;MQTQQQKKKQKKLFNILMIAMIAVIAFCSVMAVGHIRGWFGSGDSSSAVVTKEISGAANIERSGVGYSLKEKVPLKAGDIIETETGSTVAAKVSGHNALTLNENAELSVKNSEKNDVAFTLNEGEIFADGKDPGKTFDVVLDKNTVHAAKSGDAVTFA
;
A
#
# COMPACT_ATOMS: atom_id res chain seq x y z
N MET A 1 29.70 57.32 -4.48
CA MET A 1 30.71 56.45 -3.79
C MET A 1 29.97 55.51 -2.84
N GLN A 2 29.79 54.24 -3.19
CA GLN A 2 29.26 53.27 -2.26
C GLN A 2 30.38 52.88 -1.27
N THR A 3 30.16 53.15 -0.01
CA THR A 3 31.15 52.93 1.06
C THR A 3 31.49 51.44 1.17
N GLN A 4 32.74 51.12 1.40
CA GLN A 4 33.30 49.76 1.60
C GLN A 4 32.48 48.92 2.59
N GLN A 5 31.77 49.52 3.52
CA GLN A 5 30.89 48.86 4.46
C GLN A 5 29.62 48.31 3.81
N GLN A 6 29.05 48.95 2.78
CA GLN A 6 27.87 48.43 2.05
C GLN A 6 28.24 47.22 1.22
N LYS A 7 29.40 47.17 0.60
CA LYS A 7 29.88 46.00 -0.14
C LYS A 7 30.11 44.79 0.74
N LYS A 8 30.60 45.00 1.99
CA LYS A 8 30.77 43.91 3.00
C LYS A 8 29.41 43.38 3.47
N LYS A 9 28.42 44.25 3.69
CA LYS A 9 27.04 43.82 4.07
C LYS A 9 26.36 43.05 2.98
N GLN A 10 26.47 43.48 1.72
CA GLN A 10 25.90 42.78 0.56
C GLN A 10 26.53 41.37 0.38
N LYS A 11 27.86 41.25 0.51
CA LYS A 11 28.53 39.95 0.42
C LYS A 11 28.10 39.01 1.53
N LYS A 12 27.94 39.50 2.78
CA LYS A 12 27.41 38.67 3.89
C LYS A 12 25.96 38.22 3.64
N LEU A 13 25.11 39.13 3.16
CA LEU A 13 23.72 38.82 2.85
C LEU A 13 23.62 37.79 1.71
N PHE A 14 24.44 37.95 0.67
CA PHE A 14 24.52 37.01 -0.44
C PHE A 14 24.98 35.60 0.01
N ASN A 15 25.99 35.52 0.88
CA ASN A 15 26.46 34.23 1.40
C ASN A 15 25.42 33.56 2.29
N ILE A 16 24.68 34.30 3.11
CA ILE A 16 23.57 33.76 3.92
C ILE A 16 22.46 33.22 3.02
N LEU A 17 22.11 33.97 1.96
CA LEU A 17 21.08 33.54 1.00
C LEU A 17 21.49 32.29 0.24
N MET A 18 22.75 32.19 -0.19
CA MET A 18 23.32 31.00 -0.82
C MET A 18 23.27 29.79 0.09
N ILE A 19 23.67 29.93 1.35
CA ILE A 19 23.62 28.83 2.32
C ILE A 19 22.19 28.39 2.57
N ALA A 20 21.25 29.32 2.71
CA ALA A 20 19.84 29.01 2.88
C ALA A 20 19.26 28.24 1.67
N MET A 21 19.62 28.65 0.44
CA MET A 21 19.18 27.98 -0.79
C MET A 21 19.75 26.56 -0.89
N ILE A 22 21.01 26.36 -0.55
CA ILE A 22 21.63 25.01 -0.53
C ILE A 22 20.95 24.14 0.53
N ALA A 23 20.62 24.66 1.70
CA ALA A 23 19.91 23.93 2.76
C ALA A 23 18.50 23.50 2.31
N VAL A 24 17.77 24.37 1.59
CA VAL A 24 16.44 24.04 1.04
C VAL A 24 16.55 22.94 -0.02
N ILE A 25 17.51 23.03 -0.93
CA ILE A 25 17.72 22.00 -1.97
C ILE A 25 18.08 20.67 -1.33
N ALA A 26 18.97 20.64 -0.34
CA ALA A 26 19.35 19.43 0.39
C ALA A 26 18.15 18.83 1.14
N PHE A 27 17.33 19.66 1.78
CA PHE A 27 16.12 19.22 2.46
C PHE A 27 15.09 18.62 1.48
N CYS A 28 14.84 19.29 0.34
CA CYS A 28 13.94 18.75 -0.70
C CYS A 28 14.46 17.43 -1.28
N SER A 29 15.77 17.30 -1.46
CA SER A 29 16.39 16.07 -1.96
C SER A 29 16.21 14.90 -0.97
N VAL A 30 16.39 15.15 0.32
CA VAL A 30 16.17 14.14 1.37
C VAL A 30 14.70 13.73 1.42
N MET A 31 13.79 14.69 1.32
CA MET A 31 12.34 14.42 1.28
C MET A 31 11.95 13.61 0.05
N ALA A 32 12.45 13.97 -1.14
CA ALA A 32 12.17 13.23 -2.37
C ALA A 32 12.69 11.79 -2.31
N VAL A 33 13.93 11.58 -1.84
CA VAL A 33 14.50 10.23 -1.66
C VAL A 33 13.77 9.46 -0.55
N GLY A 34 13.36 10.13 0.51
CA GLY A 34 12.56 9.53 1.59
C GLY A 34 11.20 9.04 1.12
N HIS A 35 10.52 9.80 0.25
CA HIS A 35 9.27 9.39 -0.38
C HIS A 35 9.45 8.18 -1.31
N ILE A 36 10.47 8.20 -2.17
CA ILE A 36 10.76 7.11 -3.11
C ILE A 36 11.15 5.83 -2.37
N ARG A 37 11.83 5.93 -1.23
CA ARG A 37 12.25 4.78 -0.41
C ARG A 37 11.25 4.39 0.67
N GLY A 38 10.10 5.04 0.76
CA GLY A 38 9.08 4.75 1.78
C GLY A 38 9.51 5.11 3.21
N TRP A 39 10.56 5.93 3.37
CA TRP A 39 11.12 6.28 4.69
C TRP A 39 10.16 7.13 5.54
N PHE A 40 9.28 7.89 4.91
CA PHE A 40 8.24 8.65 5.60
C PHE A 40 6.86 7.97 5.59
N GLY A 41 6.76 6.75 5.04
CA GLY A 41 5.52 5.99 4.89
C GLY A 41 5.42 4.74 5.75
N SER A 42 6.44 4.39 6.51
CA SER A 42 6.36 3.31 7.49
C SER A 42 5.98 3.84 8.87
N GLY A 43 4.83 4.48 8.98
CA GLY A 43 4.08 4.32 10.21
C GLY A 43 3.80 2.83 10.33
N ASP A 44 4.21 2.27 11.43
CA ASP A 44 4.08 0.87 11.84
C ASP A 44 2.60 0.50 12.03
N SER A 45 1.83 0.59 10.97
CA SER A 45 0.58 -0.10 10.85
C SER A 45 0.97 -1.48 10.33
N SER A 46 1.10 -2.43 11.25
CA SER A 46 1.12 -3.84 10.93
C SER A 46 -0.16 -4.13 10.13
N SER A 47 -0.09 -3.91 8.82
CA SER A 47 -1.21 -4.24 7.94
C SER A 47 -1.55 -5.69 8.18
N ALA A 48 -2.82 -5.95 8.44
CA ALA A 48 -3.31 -7.30 8.63
C ALA A 48 -3.21 -8.14 7.35
N VAL A 49 -2.98 -7.50 6.20
CA VAL A 49 -2.92 -8.15 4.90
C VAL A 49 -1.59 -7.86 4.24
N VAL A 50 -0.88 -8.92 3.87
CA VAL A 50 0.43 -8.83 3.21
C VAL A 50 0.48 -9.83 2.06
N THR A 51 0.88 -9.38 0.88
CA THR A 51 1.11 -10.26 -0.28
C THR A 51 2.22 -11.26 0.05
N LYS A 52 1.96 -12.53 -0.25
CA LYS A 52 2.89 -13.62 0.05
C LYS A 52 3.59 -14.13 -1.19
N GLU A 53 2.84 -14.40 -2.23
CA GLU A 53 3.29 -14.99 -3.47
C GLU A 53 2.53 -14.39 -4.64
N ILE A 54 3.22 -14.13 -5.73
CA ILE A 54 2.63 -13.64 -6.96
C ILE A 54 3.16 -14.49 -8.10
N SER A 55 2.26 -15.12 -8.84
CA SER A 55 2.58 -15.81 -10.10
C SER A 55 2.05 -14.97 -11.25
N GLY A 56 2.89 -14.68 -12.22
CA GLY A 56 2.54 -13.81 -13.34
C GLY A 56 2.64 -12.31 -13.01
N ALA A 57 1.72 -11.50 -13.52
CA ALA A 57 1.69 -10.06 -13.37
C ALA A 57 0.44 -9.60 -12.62
N ALA A 58 0.64 -8.72 -11.67
CA ALA A 58 -0.43 -8.08 -10.93
C ALA A 58 -0.09 -6.61 -10.66
N ASN A 59 -1.11 -5.79 -10.59
CA ASN A 59 -1.00 -4.37 -10.34
C ASN A 59 -1.71 -4.01 -9.02
N ILE A 60 -1.27 -2.92 -8.42
CA ILE A 60 -1.94 -2.31 -7.28
C ILE A 60 -2.13 -0.83 -7.58
N GLU A 61 -3.34 -0.35 -7.41
CA GLU A 61 -3.64 1.08 -7.39
C GLU A 61 -3.75 1.54 -5.94
N ARG A 62 -2.99 2.56 -5.59
CA ARG A 62 -3.01 3.20 -4.27
C ARG A 62 -3.07 4.71 -4.43
N SER A 63 -4.11 5.32 -3.88
CA SER A 63 -4.34 6.78 -3.99
C SER A 63 -4.35 7.28 -5.44
N GLY A 64 -4.95 6.50 -6.36
CA GLY A 64 -5.06 6.86 -7.78
C GLY A 64 -3.76 6.67 -8.59
N VAL A 65 -2.75 6.00 -8.02
CA VAL A 65 -1.50 5.71 -8.71
C VAL A 65 -1.30 4.21 -8.81
N GLY A 66 -1.14 3.70 -10.04
CA GLY A 66 -0.91 2.30 -10.34
C GLY A 66 0.57 1.92 -10.26
N TYR A 67 0.85 0.77 -9.64
CA TYR A 67 2.17 0.17 -9.52
C TYR A 67 2.09 -1.33 -9.80
N SER A 68 3.20 -1.93 -10.28
CA SER A 68 3.31 -3.37 -10.30
C SER A 68 3.36 -3.92 -8.86
N LEU A 69 2.44 -4.81 -8.53
CA LEU A 69 2.38 -5.45 -7.22
C LEU A 69 3.56 -6.42 -7.06
N LYS A 70 4.12 -6.44 -5.86
CA LYS A 70 5.24 -7.31 -5.49
C LYS A 70 4.90 -8.10 -4.23
N GLU A 71 5.67 -9.15 -3.98
CA GLU A 71 5.61 -9.89 -2.74
C GLU A 71 5.98 -9.02 -1.53
N LYS A 72 5.45 -9.38 -0.37
CA LYS A 72 5.69 -8.71 0.92
C LYS A 72 5.23 -7.25 0.97
N VAL A 73 4.35 -6.86 0.06
CA VAL A 73 3.71 -5.55 0.09
C VAL A 73 2.54 -5.58 1.07
N PRO A 74 2.53 -4.72 2.10
CA PRO A 74 1.37 -4.56 2.97
C PRO A 74 0.25 -3.87 2.21
N LEU A 75 -0.93 -4.49 2.19
CA LEU A 75 -2.13 -3.95 1.58
C LEU A 75 -2.86 -3.07 2.59
N LYS A 76 -3.36 -1.93 2.14
CA LYS A 76 -4.03 -0.93 2.98
C LYS A 76 -5.46 -0.71 2.50
N ALA A 77 -6.30 -0.22 3.37
CA ALA A 77 -7.63 0.25 3.00
C ALA A 77 -7.53 1.30 1.87
N GLY A 78 -8.36 1.13 0.84
CA GLY A 78 -8.35 1.94 -0.38
C GLY A 78 -7.45 1.42 -1.50
N ASP A 79 -6.68 0.34 -1.29
CA ASP A 79 -5.93 -0.30 -2.37
C ASP A 79 -6.89 -1.09 -3.28
N ILE A 80 -6.62 -1.08 -4.58
CA ILE A 80 -7.26 -1.93 -5.58
C ILE A 80 -6.18 -2.81 -6.18
N ILE A 81 -6.42 -4.11 -6.24
CA ILE A 81 -5.50 -5.10 -6.78
C ILE A 81 -6.13 -5.69 -8.03
N GLU A 82 -5.36 -5.72 -9.11
CA GLU A 82 -5.74 -6.31 -10.39
C GLU A 82 -4.77 -7.41 -10.75
N THR A 83 -5.28 -8.56 -11.17
CA THR A 83 -4.49 -9.67 -11.71
C THR A 83 -4.68 -9.79 -13.22
N GLU A 84 -3.58 -10.01 -13.94
CA GLU A 84 -3.63 -10.23 -15.37
C GLU A 84 -3.96 -11.70 -15.70
N THR A 85 -4.21 -11.98 -16.98
CA THR A 85 -4.46 -13.35 -17.46
C THR A 85 -3.26 -14.26 -17.13
N GLY A 86 -3.55 -15.45 -16.63
CA GLY A 86 -2.55 -16.41 -16.20
C GLY A 86 -1.83 -16.05 -14.90
N SER A 87 -2.35 -15.09 -14.15
CA SER A 87 -1.71 -14.58 -12.95
C SER A 87 -2.51 -14.90 -11.70
N THR A 88 -1.82 -15.07 -10.58
CA THR A 88 -2.43 -15.26 -9.27
C THR A 88 -1.71 -14.46 -8.19
N VAL A 89 -2.45 -13.99 -7.20
CA VAL A 89 -1.91 -13.29 -6.03
C VAL A 89 -2.37 -13.99 -4.77
N ALA A 90 -1.44 -14.53 -4.00
CA ALA A 90 -1.71 -15.03 -2.66
C ALA A 90 -1.34 -13.97 -1.62
N ALA A 91 -2.22 -13.73 -0.66
CA ALA A 91 -1.99 -12.84 0.45
C ALA A 91 -2.25 -13.55 1.78
N LYS A 92 -1.41 -13.26 2.76
CA LYS A 92 -1.66 -13.60 4.15
C LYS A 92 -2.56 -12.52 4.75
N VAL A 93 -3.66 -12.96 5.34
CA VAL A 93 -4.56 -12.12 6.10
C VAL A 93 -4.35 -12.40 7.58
N SER A 94 -4.55 -11.42 8.42
CA SER A 94 -4.37 -11.47 9.88
C SER A 94 -4.44 -12.88 10.52
N GLY A 95 -3.38 -13.25 11.21
CA GLY A 95 -3.28 -14.57 11.85
C GLY A 95 -2.98 -15.70 10.87
N HIS A 96 -3.85 -16.69 10.77
CA HIS A 96 -3.72 -17.86 9.90
C HIS A 96 -4.62 -17.81 8.66
N ASN A 97 -5.31 -16.71 8.44
CA ASN A 97 -6.16 -16.53 7.29
C ASN A 97 -5.35 -16.27 6.02
N ALA A 98 -5.86 -16.73 4.91
CA ALA A 98 -5.25 -16.56 3.59
C ALA A 98 -6.29 -16.19 2.55
N LEU A 99 -5.82 -15.48 1.53
CA LEU A 99 -6.59 -15.05 0.38
C LEU A 99 -5.80 -15.39 -0.86
N THR A 100 -6.46 -15.93 -1.88
CA THR A 100 -5.89 -16.10 -3.22
C THR A 100 -6.82 -15.46 -4.23
N LEU A 101 -6.29 -14.57 -5.02
CA LEU A 101 -6.95 -13.90 -6.12
C LEU A 101 -6.50 -14.59 -7.40
N ASN A 102 -7.45 -15.07 -8.20
CA ASN A 102 -7.19 -15.74 -9.48
C ASN A 102 -6.96 -14.73 -10.61
N GLU A 103 -6.74 -15.22 -11.81
CA GLU A 103 -6.53 -14.39 -13.00
C GLU A 103 -7.75 -13.52 -13.36
N ASN A 104 -7.49 -12.38 -14.00
CA ASN A 104 -8.52 -11.43 -14.46
C ASN A 104 -9.46 -11.00 -13.34
N ALA A 105 -8.92 -10.80 -12.15
CA ALA A 105 -9.71 -10.41 -10.99
C ALA A 105 -9.31 -9.04 -10.47
N GLU A 106 -10.30 -8.32 -9.97
CA GLU A 106 -10.15 -7.03 -9.31
C GLU A 106 -10.69 -7.08 -7.89
N LEU A 107 -9.83 -6.76 -6.92
CA LEU A 107 -10.13 -6.79 -5.50
C LEU A 107 -9.86 -5.43 -4.85
N SER A 108 -10.88 -4.84 -4.24
CA SER A 108 -10.74 -3.64 -3.41
C SER A 108 -10.54 -3.99 -1.95
N VAL A 109 -9.55 -3.42 -1.31
CA VAL A 109 -9.33 -3.52 0.14
C VAL A 109 -10.15 -2.44 0.85
N LYS A 110 -11.19 -2.84 1.59
CA LYS A 110 -12.07 -1.91 2.31
C LYS A 110 -11.55 -1.61 3.72
N ASN A 111 -11.07 -2.63 4.40
CA ASN A 111 -10.44 -2.51 5.71
C ASN A 111 -9.27 -3.50 5.82
N SER A 112 -8.19 -3.11 6.50
CA SER A 112 -6.99 -3.93 6.70
C SER A 112 -6.48 -3.87 8.13
N GLU A 113 -7.37 -3.71 9.10
CA GLU A 113 -7.03 -3.70 10.51
C GLU A 113 -6.81 -5.13 11.05
N LYS A 114 -6.02 -5.25 12.12
CA LYS A 114 -5.59 -6.53 12.68
C LYS A 114 -6.71 -7.52 13.00
N ASN A 115 -7.86 -7.02 13.42
CA ASN A 115 -9.00 -7.86 13.84
C ASN A 115 -10.22 -7.71 12.92
N ASP A 116 -10.11 -6.86 11.91
CA ASP A 116 -11.21 -6.53 11.01
C ASP A 116 -10.63 -6.30 9.61
N VAL A 117 -10.79 -7.27 8.73
CA VAL A 117 -10.32 -7.21 7.35
C VAL A 117 -11.51 -7.38 6.44
N ALA A 118 -11.68 -6.45 5.52
CA ALA A 118 -12.79 -6.46 4.59
C ALA A 118 -12.31 -6.19 3.16
N PHE A 119 -12.83 -6.97 2.24
CA PHE A 119 -12.58 -6.86 0.81
C PHE A 119 -13.88 -6.74 0.04
N THR A 120 -13.79 -6.16 -1.15
CA THR A 120 -14.84 -6.26 -2.18
C THR A 120 -14.22 -6.87 -3.42
N LEU A 121 -14.75 -8.00 -3.86
CA LEU A 121 -14.43 -8.57 -5.16
C LEU A 121 -15.30 -7.84 -6.20
N ASN A 122 -14.66 -7.06 -7.04
CA ASN A 122 -15.32 -6.30 -8.09
C ASN A 122 -15.51 -7.16 -9.35
N GLU A 123 -14.49 -7.98 -9.68
CA GLU A 123 -14.48 -8.86 -10.83
C GLU A 123 -13.60 -10.10 -10.56
N GLY A 124 -13.88 -11.21 -11.23
CA GLY A 124 -13.06 -12.43 -11.20
C GLY A 124 -13.39 -13.37 -10.05
N GLU A 125 -12.41 -14.15 -9.63
CA GLU A 125 -12.55 -15.21 -8.65
C GLU A 125 -11.57 -15.05 -7.50
N ILE A 126 -12.05 -15.31 -6.29
CA ILE A 126 -11.27 -15.27 -5.06
C ILE A 126 -11.47 -16.55 -4.26
N PHE A 127 -10.39 -17.05 -3.70
CA PHE A 127 -10.40 -18.12 -2.70
C PHE A 127 -9.99 -17.57 -1.35
N ALA A 128 -10.83 -17.75 -0.34
CA ALA A 128 -10.60 -17.26 1.00
C ALA A 128 -10.58 -18.42 2.00
N ASP A 129 -9.52 -18.54 2.80
CA ASP A 129 -9.34 -19.55 3.83
C ASP A 129 -9.27 -18.86 5.20
N GLY A 130 -10.35 -18.98 5.97
CA GLY A 130 -10.48 -18.39 7.31
C GLY A 130 -10.27 -19.44 8.40
N LYS A 131 -9.15 -19.36 9.11
CA LYS A 131 -8.75 -20.31 10.17
C LYS A 131 -8.78 -19.75 11.58
N ASP A 132 -8.90 -18.42 11.73
CA ASP A 132 -8.85 -17.79 13.05
C ASP A 132 -10.26 -17.49 13.57
N PRO A 133 -10.74 -18.19 14.60
CA PRO A 133 -11.98 -17.84 15.27
C PRO A 133 -11.79 -16.50 16.02
N GLY A 134 -12.71 -15.57 15.83
CA GLY A 134 -12.73 -14.29 16.55
C GLY A 134 -12.07 -13.12 15.82
N LYS A 135 -11.75 -13.28 14.54
CA LYS A 135 -11.38 -12.18 13.65
C LYS A 135 -12.38 -12.08 12.52
N THR A 136 -12.77 -10.87 12.20
CA THR A 136 -13.65 -10.61 11.06
C THR A 136 -12.82 -10.64 9.80
N PHE A 137 -13.23 -11.49 8.87
CA PHE A 137 -12.66 -11.56 7.52
C PHE A 137 -13.83 -11.61 6.55
N ASP A 138 -14.18 -10.46 6.01
CA ASP A 138 -15.34 -10.29 5.15
C ASP A 138 -14.93 -10.11 3.68
N VAL A 139 -15.63 -10.83 2.81
CA VAL A 139 -15.57 -10.62 1.37
C VAL A 139 -16.95 -10.25 0.87
N VAL A 140 -17.09 -9.08 0.30
CA VAL A 140 -18.31 -8.59 -0.32
C VAL A 140 -18.25 -8.89 -1.81
N LEU A 141 -19.26 -9.55 -2.33
CA LEU A 141 -19.43 -9.85 -3.73
C LEU A 141 -20.60 -9.03 -4.25
N ASP A 142 -20.35 -8.01 -5.06
CA ASP A 142 -21.35 -7.11 -5.65
C ASP A 142 -22.41 -6.65 -4.62
N LYS A 143 -23.51 -7.35 -4.45
CA LYS A 143 -24.57 -7.02 -3.47
C LYS A 143 -24.67 -8.00 -2.30
N ASN A 144 -23.85 -9.04 -2.28
CA ASN A 144 -23.89 -10.07 -1.24
C ASN A 144 -22.61 -10.05 -0.43
N THR A 145 -22.73 -9.93 0.90
CA THR A 145 -21.60 -10.08 1.81
C THR A 145 -21.50 -11.54 2.23
N VAL A 146 -20.34 -12.14 2.01
CA VAL A 146 -20.07 -13.47 2.51
C VAL A 146 -19.06 -13.36 3.66
N HIS A 147 -19.50 -13.74 4.84
CA HIS A 147 -18.63 -13.78 6.01
C HIS A 147 -17.84 -15.08 6.00
N ALA A 148 -16.58 -15.03 5.65
CA ALA A 148 -15.66 -16.16 5.83
C ALA A 148 -15.16 -16.20 7.28
N ALA A 149 -16.07 -16.32 8.22
CA ALA A 149 -15.74 -16.40 9.62
C ALA A 149 -16.23 -17.72 10.20
N LYS A 150 -15.57 -18.81 9.92
CA LYS A 150 -15.53 -19.95 10.86
C LYS A 150 -14.45 -20.95 10.50
N SER A 151 -13.63 -21.23 11.47
CA SER A 151 -12.73 -22.38 11.57
C SER A 151 -13.08 -23.54 10.64
N GLY A 152 -12.27 -23.78 9.62
CA GLY A 152 -12.15 -25.07 8.97
C GLY A 152 -12.77 -25.22 7.58
N ASP A 153 -13.53 -24.28 7.09
CA ASP A 153 -14.13 -24.38 5.76
C ASP A 153 -13.50 -23.37 4.79
N ALA A 154 -12.90 -23.89 3.75
CA ALA A 154 -12.47 -23.09 2.62
C ALA A 154 -13.72 -22.73 1.78
N VAL A 155 -13.89 -21.45 1.48
CA VAL A 155 -15.00 -20.96 0.68
C VAL A 155 -14.47 -20.37 -0.62
N THR A 156 -14.92 -20.90 -1.74
CA THR A 156 -14.60 -20.40 -3.07
C THR A 156 -15.76 -19.57 -3.59
N PHE A 157 -15.47 -18.40 -4.10
CA PHE A 157 -16.43 -17.50 -4.73
C PHE A 157 -16.07 -17.28 -6.20
N ALA A 158 -17.03 -17.37 -7.06
CA ALA A 158 -16.93 -17.09 -8.49
C ALA A 158 -18.06 -16.17 -8.92
#